data_a494e3813479e818d356fcba6bb24763
#
_entry.id   a494e3813479e818d356fcba6bb24763
#
_cell.length_a   1.000
_cell.length_b   1.000
_cell.length_c   1.000
_cell.angle_alpha   90.00
_cell.angle_beta   90.00
_cell.angle_gamma   90.00
#
_symmetry.space_group_name_H-M   'P 1'
#
loop_
_entity.id
_entity.type
_entity.pdbx_description
1 polymer ?
#
loop_
_entity_poly.entity_id
_entity_poly.type
_entity_poly.pdbx_seq_one_letter_code
_entity_poly.pdbx_strand_id
1 'polypeptide(L)'
;MQQSESKQLVSLLDELRGAVEELLLAGLTTASKSTIERMDVSFKEASRMKLLRLGSTLRIANEEISRFTTGSTQFSSRRLAFFLGRAWLLATSMRGAVDANDTETLDRLMSTPPTQAVQSLKVVALGVAKRVVPGAFAAFDFRLRATEASSPVEAGEAMIWSCVFPMRKDLDLPAEAFLHLPQKQKFKPSLLLEKKIVEVTRCAIHRQSPSATRLVLGDASEMKTADEFDDWRPLWRWDPRAAAARLEQHRPTPLDLEIELQEEVFVDRWEAGERKSTDQGYDLLPISGGHLEFEARLDRGPSGTPLDAIMTRLAEKKRKPPLYGVVHYESCKLVLQPLTALGKDGPEYLTVSPDKISQAALVKAMKFT
;
A
#
# COMPACT_ATOMS: atom_id res chain seq x y z
N MET A 1 21.26 23.21 -8.31
CA MET A 1 21.28 23.51 -6.85
C MET A 1 22.31 24.60 -6.61
N GLN A 2 21.98 25.65 -5.88
CA GLN A 2 22.93 26.72 -5.58
C GLN A 2 24.00 26.20 -4.60
N GLN A 3 25.22 26.72 -4.68
CA GLN A 3 26.37 26.27 -3.87
C GLN A 3 26.08 26.33 -2.33
N SER A 4 25.27 27.29 -1.91
CA SER A 4 24.82 27.41 -0.51
C SER A 4 23.88 26.28 -0.10
N GLU A 5 22.95 25.90 -0.96
CA GLU A 5 22.00 24.81 -0.71
C GLU A 5 22.71 23.45 -0.64
N SER A 6 23.72 23.24 -1.50
CA SER A 6 24.53 22.02 -1.48
C SER A 6 25.30 21.87 -0.17
N LYS A 7 25.87 22.96 0.37
CA LYS A 7 26.56 22.92 1.68
C LYS A 7 25.59 22.62 2.83
N GLN A 8 24.40 23.21 2.82
CA GLN A 8 23.39 22.94 3.83
C GLN A 8 22.90 21.49 3.78
N LEU A 9 22.70 20.95 2.57
CA LEU A 9 22.33 19.54 2.39
C LEU A 9 23.42 18.62 2.95
N VAL A 10 24.67 18.85 2.63
CA VAL A 10 25.81 18.07 3.13
C VAL A 10 25.84 18.07 4.66
N SER A 11 25.76 19.25 5.30
CA SER A 11 25.75 19.38 6.76
C SER A 11 24.60 18.57 7.40
N LEU A 12 23.38 18.72 6.85
CA LEU A 12 22.22 17.95 7.32
C LEU A 12 22.44 16.43 7.23
N LEU A 13 22.96 15.95 6.10
CA LEU A 13 23.16 14.53 5.86
C LEU A 13 24.23 13.94 6.81
N ASP A 14 25.33 14.67 7.05
CA ASP A 14 26.41 14.25 7.94
C ASP A 14 25.96 14.26 9.41
N GLU A 15 25.25 15.30 9.85
CA GLU A 15 24.67 15.39 11.19
C GLU A 15 23.65 14.27 11.48
N LEU A 16 22.78 14.00 10.51
CA LEU A 16 21.79 12.93 10.59
C LEU A 16 22.45 11.56 10.70
N ARG A 17 23.45 11.27 9.87
CA ARG A 17 24.20 10.01 9.93
C ARG A 17 24.80 9.79 11.31
N GLY A 18 25.47 10.79 11.86
CA GLY A 18 26.04 10.73 13.20
C GLY A 18 25.00 10.50 14.30
N ALA A 19 23.83 11.18 14.21
CA ALA A 19 22.74 10.97 15.16
C ALA A 19 22.16 9.56 15.09
N VAL A 20 21.96 9.04 13.88
CA VAL A 20 21.44 7.67 13.68
C VAL A 20 22.44 6.62 14.15
N GLU A 21 23.73 6.78 13.84
CA GLU A 21 24.78 5.88 14.30
C GLU A 21 24.85 5.84 15.83
N GLU A 22 24.78 6.99 16.48
CA GLU A 22 24.74 7.05 17.95
C GLU A 22 23.53 6.31 18.53
N LEU A 23 22.32 6.51 17.95
CA LEU A 23 21.13 5.80 18.40
C LEU A 23 21.19 4.29 18.17
N LEU A 24 21.77 3.85 17.06
CA LEU A 24 21.93 2.42 16.77
C LEU A 24 22.95 1.74 17.67
N LEU A 25 24.04 2.44 18.03
CA LEU A 25 25.10 1.90 18.88
C LEU A 25 24.75 1.95 20.38
N ALA A 26 24.23 3.08 20.84
CA ALA A 26 23.90 3.28 22.25
C ALA A 26 22.53 2.68 22.63
N GLY A 27 21.59 2.64 21.69
CA GLY A 27 20.19 2.33 21.96
C GLY A 27 19.44 3.47 22.63
N LEU A 28 18.09 3.39 22.66
CA LEU A 28 17.24 4.48 23.17
C LEU A 28 17.35 4.71 24.68
N THR A 29 17.67 3.67 25.44
CA THR A 29 17.77 3.76 26.91
C THR A 29 18.98 4.58 27.37
N THR A 30 20.03 4.62 26.57
CA THR A 30 21.30 5.31 26.88
C THR A 30 21.55 6.51 25.98
N ALA A 31 20.69 6.71 24.95
CA ALA A 31 20.80 7.85 24.05
C ALA A 31 20.68 9.17 24.80
N SER A 32 21.54 10.11 24.47
CA SER A 32 21.50 11.44 25.05
C SER A 32 20.24 12.19 24.58
N LYS A 33 19.73 13.10 25.41
CA LYS A 33 18.63 13.98 25.04
C LYS A 33 18.99 14.80 23.80
N SER A 34 20.24 15.23 23.69
CA SER A 34 20.73 15.98 22.51
C SER A 34 20.67 15.18 21.21
N THR A 35 20.87 13.84 21.26
CA THR A 35 20.76 12.97 20.08
C THR A 35 19.32 12.89 19.59
N ILE A 36 18.36 12.78 20.51
CA ILE A 36 16.93 12.79 20.16
C ILE A 36 16.53 14.14 19.58
N GLU A 37 17.01 15.24 20.14
CA GLU A 37 16.78 16.59 19.62
C GLU A 37 17.37 16.78 18.21
N ARG A 38 18.57 16.24 17.95
CA ARG A 38 19.19 16.25 16.60
C ARG A 38 18.34 15.52 15.57
N MET A 39 17.71 14.41 15.95
CA MET A 39 16.79 13.69 15.04
C MET A 39 15.56 14.53 14.68
N ASP A 40 14.99 15.27 15.63
CA ASP A 40 13.85 16.17 15.40
C ASP A 40 14.25 17.38 14.54
N VAL A 41 15.41 17.98 14.78
CA VAL A 41 15.97 19.05 13.95
C VAL A 41 16.20 18.55 12.53
N SER A 42 16.80 17.38 12.36
CA SER A 42 17.04 16.76 11.04
C SER A 42 15.73 16.54 10.28
N PHE A 43 14.66 16.12 10.95
CA PHE A 43 13.34 16.00 10.34
C PHE A 43 12.80 17.35 9.84
N LYS A 44 12.89 18.39 10.66
CA LYS A 44 12.43 19.74 10.31
C LYS A 44 13.20 20.30 9.10
N GLU A 45 14.52 20.14 9.11
CA GLU A 45 15.39 20.58 8.01
C GLU A 45 15.14 19.78 6.71
N ALA A 46 15.02 18.46 6.79
CA ALA A 46 14.66 17.63 5.66
C ALA A 46 13.31 18.05 5.04
N SER A 47 12.34 18.39 5.88
CA SER A 47 11.03 18.89 5.43
C SER A 47 11.14 20.27 4.77
N ARG A 48 11.91 21.19 5.35
CA ARG A 48 12.19 22.52 4.80
C ARG A 48 12.87 22.44 3.43
N MET A 49 13.81 21.52 3.27
CA MET A 49 14.52 21.26 2.02
C MET A 49 13.74 20.42 1.02
N LYS A 50 12.50 20.04 1.33
CA LYS A 50 11.61 19.19 0.50
C LYS A 50 12.21 17.82 0.18
N LEU A 51 13.02 17.26 1.06
CA LEU A 51 13.55 15.90 0.97
C LEU A 51 12.46 14.91 1.37
N LEU A 52 11.48 14.71 0.51
CA LEU A 52 10.21 14.02 0.83
C LEU A 52 10.42 12.60 1.40
N ARG A 53 11.32 11.84 0.79
CA ARG A 53 11.60 10.46 1.21
C ARG A 53 12.30 10.42 2.56
N LEU A 54 13.29 11.27 2.77
CA LEU A 54 14.02 11.37 4.04
C LEU A 54 13.10 11.90 5.14
N GLY A 55 12.36 12.98 4.90
CA GLY A 55 11.41 13.55 5.84
C GLY A 55 10.32 12.55 6.28
N SER A 56 9.77 11.78 5.33
CA SER A 56 8.79 10.73 5.65
C SER A 56 9.40 9.63 6.52
N THR A 57 10.63 9.21 6.24
CA THR A 57 11.36 8.20 7.02
C THR A 57 11.63 8.69 8.44
N LEU A 58 12.13 9.93 8.59
CA LEU A 58 12.43 10.53 9.88
C LEU A 58 11.18 10.78 10.72
N ARG A 59 10.06 11.15 10.10
CA ARG A 59 8.79 11.30 10.82
C ARG A 59 8.40 10.03 11.55
N ILE A 60 8.51 8.87 10.89
CA ILE A 60 8.15 7.58 11.51
C ILE A 60 9.18 7.20 12.59
N ALA A 61 10.47 7.43 12.35
CA ALA A 61 11.50 7.17 13.36
C ALA A 61 11.25 8.01 14.63
N ASN A 62 10.99 9.31 14.49
CA ASN A 62 10.70 10.21 15.61
C ASN A 62 9.40 9.83 16.34
N GLU A 63 8.39 9.34 15.63
CA GLU A 63 7.16 8.83 16.23
C GLU A 63 7.44 7.59 17.10
N GLU A 64 8.28 6.66 16.65
CA GLU A 64 8.67 5.49 17.45
C GLU A 64 9.54 5.90 18.65
N ILE A 65 10.45 6.85 18.50
CA ILE A 65 11.23 7.40 19.62
C ILE A 65 10.28 8.02 20.66
N SER A 66 9.29 8.80 20.22
CA SER A 66 8.29 9.38 21.11
C SER A 66 7.45 8.30 21.82
N ARG A 67 7.05 7.25 21.11
CA ARG A 67 6.33 6.11 21.71
C ARG A 67 7.16 5.42 22.80
N PHE A 68 8.45 5.25 22.57
CA PHE A 68 9.36 4.69 23.56
C PHE A 68 9.45 5.58 24.82
N THR A 69 9.71 6.88 24.64
CA THR A 69 9.87 7.83 25.74
C THR A 69 8.61 8.02 26.58
N THR A 70 7.44 7.83 25.98
CA THR A 70 6.12 7.90 26.67
C THR A 70 5.66 6.56 27.23
N GLY A 71 6.46 5.49 27.12
CA GLY A 71 6.07 4.15 27.58
C GLY A 71 4.88 3.54 26.84
N SER A 72 4.66 3.93 25.58
CA SER A 72 3.51 3.45 24.78
C SER A 72 3.63 1.97 24.46
N THR A 73 2.56 1.21 24.68
CA THR A 73 2.46 -0.21 24.29
C THR A 73 2.53 -0.44 22.78
N GLN A 74 2.44 0.62 21.98
CA GLN A 74 2.52 0.56 20.51
C GLN A 74 3.94 0.75 19.99
N PHE A 75 4.92 0.93 20.86
CA PHE A 75 6.32 1.01 20.47
C PHE A 75 6.80 -0.30 19.83
N SER A 76 7.53 -0.18 18.74
CA SER A 76 8.15 -1.31 18.04
C SER A 76 9.62 -1.05 17.77
N SER A 77 10.49 -1.75 18.50
CA SER A 77 11.95 -1.70 18.31
C SER A 77 12.35 -2.11 16.89
N ARG A 78 11.68 -3.13 16.32
CA ARG A 78 11.91 -3.56 14.94
C ARG A 78 11.58 -2.47 13.93
N ARG A 79 10.45 -1.77 14.11
CA ARG A 79 10.06 -0.65 13.24
C ARG A 79 11.04 0.50 13.36
N LEU A 80 11.44 0.86 14.57
CA LEU A 80 12.44 1.89 14.79
C LEU A 80 13.76 1.55 14.10
N ALA A 81 14.31 0.35 14.31
CA ALA A 81 15.56 -0.09 13.69
C ALA A 81 15.49 -0.03 12.16
N PHE A 82 14.36 -0.45 11.57
CA PHE A 82 14.14 -0.37 10.13
C PHE A 82 14.19 1.08 9.63
N PHE A 83 13.48 2.01 10.27
CA PHE A 83 13.43 3.40 9.81
C PHE A 83 14.72 4.17 10.11
N LEU A 84 15.44 3.85 11.19
CA LEU A 84 16.78 4.38 11.44
C LEU A 84 17.77 3.90 10.36
N GLY A 85 17.80 2.60 10.09
CA GLY A 85 18.65 2.04 9.03
C GLY A 85 18.34 2.65 7.66
N ARG A 86 17.05 2.84 7.34
CA ARG A 86 16.63 3.49 6.09
C ARG A 86 17.03 4.97 6.04
N ALA A 87 16.92 5.71 7.13
CA ALA A 87 17.36 7.11 7.21
C ALA A 87 18.86 7.22 6.98
N TRP A 88 19.65 6.35 7.60
CA TRP A 88 21.09 6.28 7.42
C TRP A 88 21.49 5.98 5.98
N LEU A 89 20.87 4.97 5.36
CA LEU A 89 21.11 4.59 3.98
C LEU A 89 20.76 5.71 3.00
N LEU A 90 19.60 6.37 3.19
CA LEU A 90 19.21 7.52 2.37
C LEU A 90 20.22 8.65 2.50
N ALA A 91 20.59 9.02 3.74
CA ALA A 91 21.56 10.08 3.99
C ALA A 91 22.93 9.76 3.37
N THR A 92 23.42 8.53 3.52
CA THR A 92 24.70 8.08 2.95
C THR A 92 24.67 8.10 1.43
N SER A 93 23.60 7.59 0.81
CA SER A 93 23.49 7.56 -0.65
C SER A 93 23.30 8.95 -1.26
N MET A 94 22.52 9.83 -0.62
CA MET A 94 22.39 11.23 -1.04
C MET A 94 23.75 11.95 -0.93
N ARG A 95 24.48 11.71 0.16
CA ARG A 95 25.82 12.30 0.37
C ARG A 95 26.78 11.85 -0.73
N GLY A 96 26.83 10.55 -1.04
CA GLY A 96 27.63 10.02 -2.14
C GLY A 96 27.26 10.59 -3.51
N ALA A 97 25.97 10.76 -3.79
CA ALA A 97 25.49 11.37 -5.02
C ALA A 97 25.93 12.85 -5.15
N VAL A 98 25.91 13.60 -4.03
CA VAL A 98 26.41 14.99 -4.00
C VAL A 98 27.92 15.03 -4.28
N ASP A 99 28.71 14.14 -3.65
CA ASP A 99 30.16 14.09 -3.85
C ASP A 99 30.53 13.68 -5.27
N ALA A 100 29.77 12.78 -5.87
CA ALA A 100 29.96 12.34 -7.26
C ALA A 100 29.41 13.33 -8.31
N ASN A 101 28.71 14.39 -7.87
CA ASN A 101 27.91 15.27 -8.74
C ASN A 101 26.87 14.52 -9.59
N ASP A 102 26.34 13.40 -9.07
CA ASP A 102 25.29 12.60 -9.69
C ASP A 102 23.91 13.17 -9.35
N THR A 103 23.48 14.12 -10.17
CA THR A 103 22.20 14.81 -9.99
C THR A 103 21.00 13.89 -10.21
N GLU A 104 21.09 12.91 -11.11
CA GLU A 104 20.01 11.97 -11.41
C GLU A 104 19.72 11.07 -10.20
N THR A 105 20.76 10.45 -9.64
CA THR A 105 20.63 9.66 -8.41
C THR A 105 20.15 10.51 -7.24
N LEU A 106 20.65 11.73 -7.10
CA LEU A 106 20.23 12.64 -6.04
C LEU A 106 18.72 12.94 -6.14
N ASP A 107 18.23 13.34 -7.32
CA ASP A 107 16.82 13.64 -7.55
C ASP A 107 15.94 12.43 -7.27
N ARG A 108 16.35 11.23 -7.69
CA ARG A 108 15.64 9.97 -7.40
C ARG A 108 15.57 9.67 -5.90
N LEU A 109 16.60 10.02 -5.14
CA LEU A 109 16.63 9.81 -3.69
C LEU A 109 15.86 10.87 -2.91
N MET A 110 15.80 12.10 -3.41
CA MET A 110 15.12 13.22 -2.76
C MET A 110 13.59 13.18 -2.93
N SER A 111 13.13 12.85 -4.14
CA SER A 111 11.72 12.95 -4.52
C SER A 111 11.05 11.60 -4.76
N THR A 112 9.72 11.62 -4.82
CA THR A 112 8.97 10.52 -5.44
C THR A 112 9.11 10.64 -6.97
N PRO A 113 9.05 9.50 -7.72
CA PRO A 113 9.08 9.54 -9.17
C PRO A 113 8.04 10.50 -9.75
N PRO A 114 8.31 11.12 -10.90
CA PRO A 114 7.41 12.08 -11.50
C PRO A 114 6.07 11.43 -11.85
N THR A 115 5.01 12.20 -11.72
CA THR A 115 3.68 11.81 -12.18
C THR A 115 3.49 12.21 -13.63
N GLN A 116 2.77 11.38 -14.39
CA GLN A 116 2.35 11.67 -15.76
C GLN A 116 0.86 12.01 -15.75
N ALA A 117 0.50 13.17 -16.28
CA ALA A 117 -0.89 13.60 -16.34
C ALA A 117 -1.71 12.75 -17.32
N VAL A 118 -2.94 12.44 -16.93
CA VAL A 118 -3.94 11.73 -17.75
C VAL A 118 -5.22 12.54 -17.72
N GLN A 119 -5.74 12.90 -18.91
CA GLN A 119 -6.94 13.76 -19.02
C GLN A 119 -8.22 13.00 -18.65
N SER A 120 -8.38 11.80 -19.17
CA SER A 120 -9.47 10.89 -18.85
C SER A 120 -8.99 9.46 -18.90
N LEU A 121 -9.52 8.63 -18.03
CA LEU A 121 -9.16 7.22 -17.89
C LEU A 121 -10.43 6.44 -17.50
N LYS A 122 -10.74 5.38 -18.22
CA LYS A 122 -11.81 4.45 -17.85
C LYS A 122 -11.26 3.21 -17.20
N VAL A 123 -11.74 2.91 -16.02
CA VAL A 123 -11.24 1.79 -15.19
C VAL A 123 -12.38 0.95 -14.63
N VAL A 124 -12.06 -0.30 -14.32
CA VAL A 124 -12.88 -1.19 -13.49
C VAL A 124 -12.05 -1.71 -12.32
N ALA A 125 -12.69 -1.97 -11.19
CA ALA A 125 -12.01 -2.54 -10.04
C ALA A 125 -12.09 -4.07 -10.07
N LEU A 126 -10.92 -4.73 -10.05
CA LEU A 126 -10.83 -6.19 -9.97
C LEU A 126 -10.82 -6.68 -8.52
N GLY A 127 -10.36 -5.87 -7.60
CA GLY A 127 -10.28 -6.25 -6.19
C GLY A 127 -9.97 -5.08 -5.29
N VAL A 128 -10.16 -5.29 -4.01
CA VAL A 128 -9.84 -4.32 -2.95
C VAL A 128 -9.07 -5.04 -1.86
N ALA A 129 -7.91 -4.54 -1.52
CA ALA A 129 -7.20 -4.97 -0.31
C ALA A 129 -7.56 -4.01 0.83
N LYS A 130 -8.01 -4.55 1.95
CA LYS A 130 -8.34 -3.80 3.16
C LYS A 130 -7.29 -4.02 4.24
N ARG A 131 -6.84 -2.96 4.88
CA ARG A 131 -5.97 -3.00 6.04
C ARG A 131 -6.54 -2.10 7.13
N VAL A 132 -6.75 -2.67 8.29
CA VAL A 132 -7.25 -1.94 9.46
C VAL A 132 -6.23 -2.02 10.58
N VAL A 133 -5.78 -0.87 11.06
CA VAL A 133 -4.97 -0.74 12.27
C VAL A 133 -5.81 -0.01 13.30
N PRO A 134 -6.39 -0.72 14.27
CA PRO A 134 -7.29 -0.13 15.26
C PRO A 134 -6.63 1.05 16.00
N GLY A 135 -7.33 2.17 16.06
CA GLY A 135 -6.84 3.40 16.68
C GLY A 135 -5.80 4.17 15.87
N ALA A 136 -5.54 3.77 14.63
CA ALA A 136 -4.63 4.46 13.73
C ALA A 136 -5.30 4.77 12.39
N PHE A 137 -5.60 3.76 11.57
CA PHE A 137 -6.19 4.00 10.25
C PHE A 137 -6.90 2.76 9.67
N ALA A 138 -7.78 3.02 8.69
CA ALA A 138 -8.24 2.06 7.70
C ALA A 138 -7.72 2.46 6.32
N ALA A 139 -7.11 1.52 5.60
CA ALA A 139 -6.61 1.72 4.24
C ALA A 139 -7.26 0.73 3.28
N PHE A 140 -7.55 1.21 2.08
CA PHE A 140 -8.11 0.41 1.01
C PHE A 140 -7.30 0.65 -0.26
N ASP A 141 -6.76 -0.45 -0.82
CA ASP A 141 -6.03 -0.45 -2.07
C ASP A 141 -6.89 -1.09 -3.15
N PHE A 142 -7.46 -0.27 -4.01
CA PHE A 142 -8.26 -0.71 -5.15
C PHE A 142 -7.33 -1.14 -6.28
N ARG A 143 -7.48 -2.39 -6.73
CA ARG A 143 -6.80 -2.94 -7.88
C ARG A 143 -7.64 -2.71 -9.12
N LEU A 144 -7.16 -1.85 -10.00
CA LEU A 144 -7.89 -1.34 -11.15
C LEU A 144 -7.31 -1.89 -12.45
N ARG A 145 -8.14 -1.94 -13.49
CA ARG A 145 -7.74 -2.18 -14.87
C ARG A 145 -8.27 -1.08 -15.77
N ALA A 146 -7.43 -0.54 -16.64
CA ALA A 146 -7.85 0.32 -17.71
C ALA A 146 -8.69 -0.49 -18.71
N THR A 147 -9.90 -0.04 -19.06
CA THR A 147 -10.76 -0.71 -20.03
C THR A 147 -10.43 -0.35 -21.46
N GLU A 148 -9.81 0.80 -21.67
CA GLU A 148 -9.37 1.32 -22.97
C GLU A 148 -8.03 2.03 -22.82
N ALA A 149 -7.30 2.22 -23.93
CA ALA A 149 -6.07 2.97 -23.93
C ALA A 149 -6.33 4.47 -23.77
N SER A 150 -5.57 5.14 -22.92
CA SER A 150 -5.58 6.60 -22.73
C SER A 150 -4.15 7.04 -22.41
N SER A 151 -3.48 7.66 -23.37
CA SER A 151 -2.05 8.02 -23.23
C SER A 151 -1.75 8.71 -21.89
N PRO A 152 -0.76 8.25 -21.13
CA PRO A 152 0.21 7.20 -21.43
C PRO A 152 -0.16 5.79 -20.89
N VAL A 153 -1.45 5.51 -20.64
CA VAL A 153 -1.97 4.24 -20.11
C VAL A 153 -2.43 3.35 -21.25
N GLU A 154 -2.06 2.06 -21.18
CA GLU A 154 -2.49 1.05 -22.15
C GLU A 154 -3.79 0.36 -21.71
N ALA A 155 -4.54 -0.17 -22.66
CA ALA A 155 -5.72 -1.00 -22.34
C ALA A 155 -5.30 -2.26 -21.59
N GLY A 156 -6.00 -2.58 -20.51
CA GLY A 156 -5.65 -3.71 -19.61
C GLY A 156 -4.55 -3.39 -18.61
N GLU A 157 -3.94 -2.20 -18.62
CA GLU A 157 -2.89 -1.84 -17.66
C GLU A 157 -3.41 -1.93 -16.23
N ALA A 158 -2.60 -2.58 -15.37
CA ALA A 158 -2.87 -2.73 -13.95
C ALA A 158 -2.50 -1.46 -13.20
N MET A 159 -3.41 -1.00 -12.35
CA MET A 159 -3.20 0.19 -11.53
C MET A 159 -3.68 -0.03 -10.11
N ILE A 160 -3.12 0.75 -9.19
CA ILE A 160 -3.53 0.77 -7.79
C ILE A 160 -3.95 2.20 -7.45
N TRP A 161 -5.14 2.33 -6.88
CA TRP A 161 -5.53 3.55 -6.20
C TRP A 161 -5.76 3.26 -4.72
N SER A 162 -5.16 4.08 -3.85
CA SER A 162 -5.21 3.88 -2.40
C SER A 162 -5.92 5.05 -1.71
N CYS A 163 -6.79 4.74 -0.76
CA CYS A 163 -7.34 5.73 0.17
C CYS A 163 -7.14 5.28 1.61
N VAL A 164 -6.82 6.25 2.47
CA VAL A 164 -6.52 6.02 3.88
C VAL A 164 -7.38 6.95 4.73
N PHE A 165 -8.02 6.38 5.74
CA PHE A 165 -8.87 7.10 6.67
C PHE A 165 -8.32 6.95 8.08
N PRO A 166 -8.16 8.04 8.85
CA PRO A 166 -7.80 7.95 10.25
C PRO A 166 -8.92 7.25 11.05
N MET A 167 -8.52 6.33 11.94
CA MET A 167 -9.44 5.67 12.85
C MET A 167 -9.08 5.97 14.29
N ARG A 168 -10.06 6.29 15.10
CA ARG A 168 -9.89 6.49 16.53
C ARG A 168 -10.21 5.18 17.28
N LYS A 169 -9.57 4.96 18.42
CA LYS A 169 -9.75 3.73 19.23
C LYS A 169 -11.17 3.56 19.77
N ASP A 170 -11.85 4.67 20.02
CA ASP A 170 -13.21 4.75 20.58
C ASP A 170 -14.31 4.64 19.50
N LEU A 171 -13.91 4.45 18.24
CA LEU A 171 -14.84 4.41 17.13
C LEU A 171 -15.23 2.95 16.80
N ASP A 172 -16.38 2.55 17.29
CA ASP A 172 -16.99 1.26 16.92
C ASP A 172 -17.76 1.42 15.59
N LEU A 173 -17.00 1.38 14.50
CA LEU A 173 -17.51 1.46 13.13
C LEU A 173 -16.79 0.45 12.25
N PRO A 174 -17.54 -0.24 11.37
CA PRO A 174 -16.89 -1.03 10.32
C PRO A 174 -16.08 -0.11 9.41
N ALA A 175 -14.86 -0.53 9.08
CA ALA A 175 -13.95 0.27 8.24
C ALA A 175 -14.56 0.64 6.87
N GLU A 176 -15.43 -0.20 6.35
CA GLU A 176 -16.16 -0.01 5.09
C GLU A 176 -17.07 1.23 5.09
N ALA A 177 -17.48 1.70 6.27
CA ALA A 177 -18.27 2.93 6.39
C ALA A 177 -17.57 4.13 5.76
N PHE A 178 -16.24 4.18 5.85
CA PHE A 178 -15.46 5.26 5.28
C PHE A 178 -15.49 5.28 3.73
N LEU A 179 -15.73 4.14 3.08
CA LEU A 179 -15.86 4.08 1.62
C LEU A 179 -17.09 4.82 1.09
N HIS A 180 -18.10 5.01 1.93
CA HIS A 180 -19.32 5.72 1.59
C HIS A 180 -19.27 7.23 1.89
N LEU A 181 -18.15 7.72 2.43
CA LEU A 181 -17.96 9.14 2.68
C LEU A 181 -17.39 9.84 1.45
N PRO A 182 -17.86 11.07 1.16
CA PRO A 182 -17.30 11.85 0.07
C PRO A 182 -15.84 12.20 0.37
N GLN A 183 -14.97 12.02 -0.61
CA GLN A 183 -13.58 12.46 -0.58
C GLN A 183 -13.50 13.97 -0.87
N LYS A 184 -12.30 14.56 -0.74
CA LYS A 184 -12.04 15.96 -1.10
C LYS A 184 -12.52 16.28 -2.52
N GLN A 185 -12.37 15.33 -3.44
CA GLN A 185 -12.81 15.41 -4.83
C GLN A 185 -14.32 15.15 -5.02
N LYS A 186 -15.09 15.10 -3.93
CA LYS A 186 -16.57 14.94 -3.90
C LYS A 186 -17.13 13.59 -4.39
N PHE A 187 -16.31 12.60 -4.70
CA PHE A 187 -16.80 11.24 -4.99
C PHE A 187 -16.69 10.34 -3.75
N LYS A 188 -17.39 9.21 -3.78
CA LYS A 188 -17.35 8.18 -2.74
C LYS A 188 -16.53 6.99 -3.25
N PRO A 189 -15.52 6.48 -2.51
CA PRO A 189 -14.75 5.32 -2.94
C PRO A 189 -15.58 4.06 -3.23
N SER A 190 -16.74 3.92 -2.58
CA SER A 190 -17.69 2.83 -2.84
C SER A 190 -18.16 2.75 -4.28
N LEU A 191 -18.08 3.82 -5.06
CA LEU A 191 -18.37 3.85 -6.49
C LEU A 191 -17.56 2.80 -7.26
N LEU A 192 -16.32 2.55 -6.86
CA LEU A 192 -15.47 1.50 -7.47
C LEU A 192 -15.96 0.07 -7.18
N LEU A 193 -16.87 -0.12 -6.22
CA LEU A 193 -17.45 -1.43 -5.88
C LEU A 193 -18.73 -1.74 -6.66
N GLU A 194 -19.24 -0.80 -7.48
CA GLU A 194 -20.49 -0.94 -8.22
C GLU A 194 -20.41 -1.88 -9.44
N LYS A 195 -19.22 -2.42 -9.74
CA LYS A 195 -18.96 -3.33 -10.87
C LYS A 195 -19.20 -2.69 -12.23
N LYS A 196 -19.05 -1.38 -12.31
CA LYS A 196 -19.24 -0.56 -13.51
C LYS A 196 -17.93 0.03 -13.97
N ILE A 197 -17.90 0.51 -15.19
CA ILE A 197 -16.82 1.38 -15.65
C ILE A 197 -16.89 2.67 -14.84
N VAL A 198 -15.74 3.09 -14.36
CA VAL A 198 -15.57 4.37 -13.69
C VAL A 198 -14.67 5.25 -14.56
N GLU A 199 -15.18 6.39 -14.96
CA GLU A 199 -14.41 7.41 -15.63
C GLU A 199 -13.72 8.31 -14.59
N VAL A 200 -12.40 8.43 -14.71
CA VAL A 200 -11.55 9.27 -13.87
C VAL A 200 -10.97 10.37 -14.75
N THR A 201 -11.26 11.61 -14.44
CA THR A 201 -10.77 12.75 -15.23
C THR A 201 -9.75 13.58 -14.43
N ARG A 202 -8.83 14.25 -15.16
CA ARG A 202 -7.80 15.13 -14.59
C ARG A 202 -7.00 14.44 -13.48
N CYS A 203 -6.56 13.24 -13.75
CA CYS A 203 -5.74 12.44 -12.85
C CYS A 203 -4.28 12.38 -13.31
N ALA A 204 -3.46 11.67 -12.59
CA ALA A 204 -2.10 11.36 -12.97
C ALA A 204 -1.79 9.90 -12.66
N ILE A 205 -0.79 9.36 -13.31
CA ILE A 205 -0.23 8.07 -12.97
C ILE A 205 1.21 8.21 -12.51
N HIS A 206 1.62 7.26 -11.71
CA HIS A 206 2.94 7.19 -11.13
C HIS A 206 3.45 5.75 -11.24
N ARG A 207 4.52 5.53 -12.01
CA ARG A 207 5.14 4.22 -12.19
C ARG A 207 6.32 4.09 -11.24
N GLN A 208 6.16 3.30 -10.19
CA GLN A 208 7.21 3.04 -9.18
C GLN A 208 7.95 1.74 -9.39
N SER A 209 7.24 0.74 -9.87
CA SER A 209 7.72 -0.62 -10.00
C SER A 209 7.27 -1.18 -11.35
N PRO A 210 7.99 -2.14 -11.94
CA PRO A 210 7.54 -2.80 -13.17
C PRO A 210 6.19 -3.52 -13.03
N SER A 211 5.73 -3.76 -11.80
CA SER A 211 4.47 -4.49 -11.55
C SER A 211 3.27 -3.64 -11.15
N ALA A 212 3.45 -2.37 -10.78
CA ALA A 212 2.34 -1.56 -10.27
C ALA A 212 2.43 -0.09 -10.69
N THR A 213 1.46 0.35 -11.51
CA THR A 213 1.19 1.76 -11.75
C THR A 213 0.25 2.29 -10.67
N ARG A 214 0.55 3.44 -10.08
CA ARG A 214 -0.36 4.08 -9.11
C ARG A 214 -1.16 5.18 -9.77
N LEU A 215 -2.47 5.14 -9.56
CA LEU A 215 -3.37 6.22 -9.92
C LEU A 215 -3.32 7.29 -8.82
N VAL A 216 -3.05 8.53 -9.22
CA VAL A 216 -2.95 9.69 -8.32
C VAL A 216 -4.06 10.67 -8.65
N LEU A 217 -4.84 11.04 -7.63
CA LEU A 217 -5.92 12.01 -7.75
C LEU A 217 -5.50 13.34 -7.14
N GLY A 218 -5.58 14.40 -7.91
CA GLY A 218 -5.44 15.78 -7.43
C GLY A 218 -6.78 16.38 -7.00
N ASP A 219 -6.76 17.62 -6.49
CA ASP A 219 -7.98 18.30 -6.03
C ASP A 219 -9.00 18.56 -7.17
N ALA A 220 -8.51 18.64 -8.39
CA ALA A 220 -9.35 18.81 -9.60
C ALA A 220 -9.83 17.50 -10.22
N SER A 221 -9.40 16.35 -9.71
CA SER A 221 -9.82 15.05 -10.25
C SER A 221 -11.29 14.77 -9.96
N GLU A 222 -11.96 14.12 -10.90
CA GLU A 222 -13.33 13.66 -10.72
C GLU A 222 -13.43 12.17 -11.03
N MET A 223 -14.30 11.47 -10.31
CA MET A 223 -14.70 10.09 -10.60
C MET A 223 -16.21 10.01 -10.78
N LYS A 224 -16.64 9.35 -11.85
CA LYS A 224 -18.07 9.14 -12.13
C LYS A 224 -18.29 7.73 -12.65
N THR A 225 -19.39 7.12 -12.25
CA THR A 225 -19.85 5.87 -12.87
C THR A 225 -20.22 6.16 -14.32
N ALA A 226 -19.70 5.36 -15.23
CA ALA A 226 -20.06 5.39 -16.64
C ALA A 226 -20.96 4.18 -16.98
N ASP A 227 -20.56 3.36 -17.94
CA ASP A 227 -21.39 2.27 -18.44
C ASP A 227 -21.30 1.02 -17.55
N GLU A 228 -22.26 0.11 -17.69
CA GLU A 228 -22.20 -1.24 -17.14
C GLU A 228 -21.02 -1.98 -17.76
N PHE A 229 -20.40 -2.89 -16.98
CA PHE A 229 -19.28 -3.69 -17.46
C PHE A 229 -19.53 -5.17 -17.20
N ASP A 230 -19.50 -5.96 -18.26
CA ASP A 230 -19.78 -7.40 -18.24
C ASP A 230 -18.62 -8.26 -18.78
N ASP A 231 -17.68 -7.65 -19.53
CA ASP A 231 -16.55 -8.35 -20.17
C ASP A 231 -15.34 -8.52 -19.20
N TRP A 232 -15.62 -9.11 -18.05
CA TRP A 232 -14.59 -9.33 -17.01
C TRP A 232 -13.52 -10.33 -17.40
N ARG A 233 -13.88 -11.34 -18.18
CA ARG A 233 -13.01 -12.50 -18.44
C ARG A 233 -11.70 -12.17 -19.13
N PRO A 234 -11.61 -11.28 -20.12
CA PRO A 234 -10.36 -10.87 -20.74
C PRO A 234 -9.38 -10.16 -19.79
N LEU A 235 -9.91 -9.52 -18.75
CA LEU A 235 -9.09 -8.83 -17.77
C LEU A 235 -8.42 -9.77 -16.77
N TRP A 236 -8.86 -11.04 -16.73
CA TRP A 236 -8.42 -12.05 -15.78
C TRP A 236 -7.47 -13.02 -16.44
N ARG A 237 -6.32 -12.47 -16.81
CA ARG A 237 -5.22 -13.26 -17.38
C ARG A 237 -4.03 -13.17 -16.46
N TRP A 238 -3.45 -14.29 -16.20
CA TRP A 238 -2.20 -14.39 -15.47
C TRP A 238 -1.27 -15.32 -16.20
N ASP A 239 -0.05 -14.87 -16.46
CA ASP A 239 1.01 -15.66 -17.01
C ASP A 239 2.05 -15.97 -15.93
N PRO A 240 2.10 -17.19 -15.39
CA PRO A 240 3.06 -17.59 -14.37
C PRO A 240 4.51 -17.43 -14.82
N ARG A 241 4.81 -17.56 -16.12
CA ARG A 241 6.19 -17.40 -16.65
C ARG A 241 6.61 -15.94 -16.63
N ALA A 242 5.73 -15.06 -17.07
CA ALA A 242 5.98 -13.63 -16.99
C ALA A 242 6.08 -13.14 -15.53
N ALA A 243 5.28 -13.69 -14.61
CA ALA A 243 5.37 -13.42 -13.18
C ALA A 243 6.72 -13.89 -12.61
N ALA A 244 7.16 -15.10 -12.93
CA ALA A 244 8.47 -15.60 -12.50
C ALA A 244 9.61 -14.72 -13.02
N ALA A 245 9.57 -14.30 -14.28
CA ALA A 245 10.57 -13.41 -14.86
C ALA A 245 10.63 -12.05 -14.14
N ARG A 246 9.48 -11.48 -13.77
CA ARG A 246 9.43 -10.25 -12.97
C ARG A 246 10.05 -10.46 -11.58
N LEU A 247 9.75 -11.57 -10.92
CA LEU A 247 10.34 -11.93 -9.61
C LEU A 247 11.86 -12.10 -9.71
N GLU A 248 12.35 -12.76 -10.75
CA GLU A 248 13.80 -12.93 -10.97
C GLU A 248 14.53 -11.61 -11.26
N GLN A 249 13.87 -10.68 -11.94
CA GLN A 249 14.41 -9.36 -12.24
C GLN A 249 14.28 -8.38 -11.07
N HIS A 250 13.39 -8.65 -10.12
CA HIS A 250 13.17 -7.79 -8.96
C HIS A 250 14.37 -7.86 -8.00
N ARG A 251 15.17 -6.83 -8.01
CA ARG A 251 16.36 -6.67 -7.14
C ARG A 251 16.24 -5.38 -6.32
N PRO A 252 15.27 -5.30 -5.40
CA PRO A 252 15.07 -4.08 -4.66
C PRO A 252 16.25 -3.83 -3.73
N THR A 253 16.63 -2.57 -3.63
CA THR A 253 17.52 -2.09 -2.59
C THR A 253 16.70 -1.60 -1.39
N PRO A 254 17.29 -1.50 -0.19
CA PRO A 254 16.59 -0.91 0.96
C PRO A 254 16.14 0.55 0.72
N LEU A 255 16.66 1.19 -0.35
CA LEU A 255 16.31 2.55 -0.75
C LEU A 255 15.10 2.61 -1.69
N ASP A 256 14.67 1.50 -2.25
CA ASP A 256 13.51 1.50 -3.14
C ASP A 256 12.22 1.76 -2.35
N LEU A 257 11.24 2.38 -3.02
CA LEU A 257 9.96 2.71 -2.41
C LEU A 257 9.11 1.46 -2.14
N GLU A 258 9.18 0.50 -3.05
CA GLU A 258 8.52 -0.80 -2.95
C GLU A 258 9.59 -1.88 -2.90
N ILE A 259 9.73 -2.51 -1.74
CA ILE A 259 10.69 -3.60 -1.52
C ILE A 259 10.05 -4.95 -1.89
N GLU A 260 8.76 -5.10 -1.63
CA GLU A 260 8.00 -6.31 -1.91
C GLU A 260 7.35 -6.23 -3.29
N LEU A 261 7.68 -7.18 -4.15
CA LEU A 261 6.93 -7.37 -5.38
C LEU A 261 5.62 -8.08 -5.06
N GLN A 262 4.52 -7.38 -5.26
CA GLN A 262 3.17 -7.93 -5.15
C GLN A 262 2.69 -8.33 -6.54
N GLU A 263 2.67 -9.63 -6.79
CA GLU A 263 2.19 -10.16 -8.06
C GLU A 263 0.68 -10.41 -7.99
N GLU A 264 -0.06 -9.92 -8.97
CA GLU A 264 -1.49 -10.21 -9.10
C GLU A 264 -1.69 -11.56 -9.79
N VAL A 265 -2.50 -12.43 -9.18
CA VAL A 265 -2.71 -13.78 -9.67
C VAL A 265 -4.17 -14.09 -9.90
N PHE A 266 -4.41 -14.95 -10.88
CA PHE A 266 -5.69 -15.56 -11.18
C PHE A 266 -5.60 -17.07 -11.09
N VAL A 267 -6.44 -17.65 -10.26
CA VAL A 267 -6.52 -19.10 -10.10
C VAL A 267 -7.89 -19.58 -10.57
N ASP A 268 -7.96 -20.05 -11.81
CA ASP A 268 -9.20 -20.49 -12.45
C ASP A 268 -9.83 -21.71 -11.78
N ARG A 269 -9.00 -22.66 -11.40
CA ARG A 269 -9.39 -23.88 -10.70
C ARG A 269 -8.51 -24.04 -9.49
N TRP A 270 -9.14 -24.16 -8.35
CA TRP A 270 -8.42 -24.29 -7.09
C TRP A 270 -9.10 -25.25 -6.14
N GLU A 271 -8.29 -25.90 -5.31
CA GLU A 271 -8.72 -26.74 -4.21
C GLU A 271 -8.22 -26.16 -2.89
N ALA A 272 -9.05 -26.24 -1.87
CA ALA A 272 -8.68 -25.83 -0.52
C ALA A 272 -8.19 -27.05 0.27
N GLY A 273 -7.06 -26.90 0.94
CA GLY A 273 -6.57 -27.87 1.90
C GLY A 273 -7.15 -27.63 3.30
N GLU A 274 -6.60 -28.35 4.27
CA GLU A 274 -7.00 -28.20 5.68
C GLU A 274 -6.49 -26.87 6.24
N ARG A 275 -7.40 -26.12 6.86
CA ARG A 275 -7.11 -24.83 7.51
C ARG A 275 -6.23 -25.02 8.75
N LYS A 276 -5.22 -24.20 8.88
CA LYS A 276 -4.26 -24.19 10.00
C LYS A 276 -4.34 -22.89 10.77
N SER A 277 -4.63 -22.98 12.05
CA SER A 277 -4.56 -21.80 12.94
C SER A 277 -3.12 -21.45 13.31
N THR A 278 -2.83 -20.15 13.40
CA THR A 278 -1.55 -19.64 13.87
C THR A 278 -1.69 -18.80 15.12
N ASP A 279 -0.61 -18.64 15.88
CA ASP A 279 -0.58 -17.76 17.05
C ASP A 279 -0.43 -16.27 16.67
N GLN A 280 -0.28 -15.98 15.37
CA GLN A 280 0.01 -14.63 14.86
C GLN A 280 -1.26 -13.82 14.51
N GLY A 281 -2.45 -14.27 14.91
CA GLY A 281 -3.71 -13.55 14.68
C GLY A 281 -4.33 -13.76 13.29
N TYR A 282 -3.84 -14.73 12.53
CA TYR A 282 -4.43 -15.16 11.26
C TYR A 282 -4.45 -16.68 11.14
N ASP A 283 -5.26 -17.19 10.24
CA ASP A 283 -5.26 -18.58 9.82
C ASP A 283 -4.67 -18.71 8.43
N LEU A 284 -4.12 -19.89 8.13
CA LEU A 284 -3.62 -20.25 6.81
C LEU A 284 -4.56 -21.28 6.18
N LEU A 285 -5.04 -20.97 4.99
CA LEU A 285 -5.80 -21.89 4.15
C LEU A 285 -4.92 -22.27 2.95
N PRO A 286 -4.42 -23.51 2.88
CA PRO A 286 -3.71 -23.96 1.69
C PRO A 286 -4.64 -23.93 0.48
N ILE A 287 -4.15 -23.40 -0.63
CA ILE A 287 -4.85 -23.35 -1.92
C ILE A 287 -3.93 -23.91 -2.97
N SER A 288 -4.33 -24.98 -3.63
CA SER A 288 -3.63 -25.49 -4.81
C SER A 288 -4.39 -25.13 -6.08
N GLY A 289 -3.69 -24.65 -7.09
CA GLY A 289 -4.28 -24.31 -8.37
C GLY A 289 -3.24 -23.94 -9.42
N GLY A 290 -3.45 -24.34 -10.67
CA GLY A 290 -2.53 -24.04 -11.77
C GLY A 290 -1.11 -24.61 -11.61
N HIS A 291 -0.96 -25.74 -10.93
CA HIS A 291 0.33 -26.37 -10.55
C HIS A 291 1.14 -25.59 -9.50
N LEU A 292 0.50 -24.64 -8.81
CA LEU A 292 1.10 -23.87 -7.73
C LEU A 292 0.38 -24.14 -6.42
N GLU A 293 1.14 -24.00 -5.34
CA GLU A 293 0.62 -24.06 -3.98
C GLU A 293 0.77 -22.70 -3.34
N PHE A 294 -0.32 -22.22 -2.77
CA PHE A 294 -0.39 -20.95 -2.05
C PHE A 294 -0.83 -21.20 -0.62
N GLU A 295 -0.41 -20.35 0.29
CA GLU A 295 -1.01 -20.22 1.61
C GLU A 295 -1.88 -18.96 1.64
N ALA A 296 -3.21 -19.12 1.57
CA ALA A 296 -4.10 -17.97 1.71
C ALA A 296 -4.15 -17.54 3.18
N ARG A 297 -3.81 -16.27 3.42
CA ARG A 297 -3.84 -15.68 4.75
C ARG A 297 -5.21 -15.10 5.05
N LEU A 298 -5.82 -15.58 6.12
CA LEU A 298 -7.14 -15.17 6.60
C LEU A 298 -6.97 -14.48 7.97
N ASP A 299 -6.90 -13.17 7.98
CA ASP A 299 -6.75 -12.38 9.21
C ASP A 299 -8.01 -12.53 10.09
N ARG A 300 -7.83 -12.79 11.40
CA ARG A 300 -8.92 -12.92 12.35
C ARG A 300 -9.45 -11.58 12.85
N GLY A 301 -8.75 -10.51 12.60
CA GLY A 301 -9.13 -9.17 13.04
C GLY A 301 -10.03 -8.42 12.05
N PRO A 302 -10.28 -7.13 12.30
CA PRO A 302 -11.13 -6.29 11.44
C PRO A 302 -10.71 -6.22 9.97
N SER A 303 -9.42 -6.47 9.68
CA SER A 303 -8.91 -6.53 8.29
C SER A 303 -9.44 -7.74 7.54
N GLY A 304 -9.64 -8.86 8.21
CA GLY A 304 -10.07 -10.14 7.60
C GLY A 304 -11.58 -10.32 7.46
N THR A 305 -12.38 -9.46 8.07
CA THR A 305 -13.83 -9.50 7.93
C THR A 305 -14.26 -8.74 6.67
N PRO A 306 -15.05 -9.28 5.78
CA PRO A 306 -15.77 -10.59 5.80
C PRO A 306 -15.01 -11.77 5.15
N LEU A 307 -13.74 -11.59 4.78
CA LEU A 307 -12.93 -12.56 4.00
C LEU A 307 -13.03 -13.99 4.54
N ASP A 308 -12.90 -14.15 5.86
CA ASP A 308 -12.89 -15.46 6.49
C ASP A 308 -14.18 -16.26 6.23
N ALA A 309 -15.34 -15.66 6.48
CA ALA A 309 -16.64 -16.29 6.27
C ALA A 309 -16.89 -16.65 4.80
N ILE A 310 -16.48 -15.74 3.87
CA ILE A 310 -16.67 -15.96 2.45
C ILE A 310 -15.73 -17.07 1.96
N MET A 311 -14.47 -17.09 2.36
CA MET A 311 -13.52 -18.12 1.94
C MET A 311 -13.93 -19.51 2.46
N THR A 312 -14.42 -19.62 3.70
CA THR A 312 -14.97 -20.86 4.22
C THR A 312 -16.12 -21.37 3.34
N ARG A 313 -17.10 -20.50 3.04
CA ARG A 313 -18.24 -20.84 2.17
C ARG A 313 -17.78 -21.24 0.75
N LEU A 314 -16.78 -20.56 0.18
CA LEU A 314 -16.28 -20.87 -1.14
C LEU A 314 -15.51 -22.19 -1.19
N ALA A 315 -14.74 -22.51 -0.14
CA ALA A 315 -14.00 -23.76 -0.04
C ALA A 315 -14.91 -25.01 -0.02
N GLU A 316 -16.11 -24.89 0.53
CA GLU A 316 -17.11 -25.96 0.60
C GLU A 316 -17.85 -26.21 -0.74
N LYS A 317 -17.81 -25.22 -1.66
CA LYS A 317 -18.51 -25.37 -2.94
C LYS A 317 -17.89 -26.45 -3.79
N LYS A 318 -18.75 -27.33 -4.37
CA LYS A 318 -18.35 -28.36 -5.34
C LYS A 318 -17.70 -27.75 -6.59
N ARG A 319 -18.22 -26.63 -7.06
CA ARG A 319 -17.64 -25.84 -8.16
C ARG A 319 -17.28 -24.46 -7.63
N LYS A 320 -16.00 -24.27 -7.42
CA LYS A 320 -15.46 -23.02 -6.89
C LYS A 320 -15.32 -21.98 -8.02
N PRO A 321 -15.68 -20.72 -7.78
CA PRO A 321 -15.41 -19.65 -8.74
C PRO A 321 -13.91 -19.36 -8.80
N PRO A 322 -13.38 -18.88 -9.93
CA PRO A 322 -12.01 -18.42 -10.02
C PRO A 322 -11.69 -17.39 -8.94
N LEU A 323 -10.46 -17.40 -8.41
CA LEU A 323 -9.96 -16.45 -7.44
C LEU A 323 -9.01 -15.45 -8.08
N TYR A 324 -9.14 -14.21 -7.68
CA TYR A 324 -8.16 -13.16 -7.89
C TYR A 324 -7.57 -12.72 -6.56
N GLY A 325 -6.29 -12.50 -6.53
CA GLY A 325 -5.60 -12.02 -5.35
C GLY A 325 -4.22 -11.49 -5.65
N VAL A 326 -3.52 -11.14 -4.59
CA VAL A 326 -2.13 -10.68 -4.64
C VAL A 326 -1.26 -11.72 -3.95
N VAL A 327 -0.18 -12.09 -4.60
CA VAL A 327 0.82 -13.01 -4.05
C VAL A 327 2.08 -12.25 -3.69
N HIS A 328 2.64 -12.59 -2.56
CA HIS A 328 3.99 -12.22 -2.16
C HIS A 328 4.74 -13.46 -1.66
N TYR A 329 6.04 -13.35 -1.57
CA TYR A 329 6.90 -14.44 -1.12
C TYR A 329 7.33 -14.17 0.32
N GLU A 330 6.92 -15.04 1.25
CA GLU A 330 7.25 -14.91 2.66
C GLU A 330 7.65 -16.29 3.22
N SER A 331 8.75 -16.36 3.96
CA SER A 331 9.20 -17.60 4.63
C SER A 331 9.28 -18.81 3.70
N CYS A 332 9.81 -18.62 2.48
CA CYS A 332 9.93 -19.65 1.45
C CYS A 332 8.59 -20.19 0.91
N LYS A 333 7.51 -19.42 1.02
CA LYS A 333 6.18 -19.79 0.55
C LYS A 333 5.53 -18.68 -0.27
N LEU A 334 4.63 -19.07 -1.15
CA LEU A 334 3.75 -18.14 -1.85
C LEU A 334 2.54 -17.85 -0.98
N VAL A 335 2.49 -16.64 -0.41
CA VAL A 335 1.38 -16.20 0.41
C VAL A 335 0.38 -15.43 -0.46
N LEU A 336 -0.84 -15.96 -0.53
CA LEU A 336 -1.94 -15.37 -1.27
C LEU A 336 -2.82 -14.52 -0.34
N GLN A 337 -3.05 -13.28 -0.73
CA GLN A 337 -4.12 -12.45 -0.20
C GLN A 337 -5.31 -12.52 -1.19
N PRO A 338 -6.35 -13.30 -0.91
CA PRO A 338 -7.52 -13.36 -1.78
C PRO A 338 -8.27 -12.03 -1.72
N LEU A 339 -8.62 -11.47 -2.87
CA LEU A 339 -9.32 -10.19 -2.97
C LEU A 339 -10.73 -10.33 -3.56
N THR A 340 -10.89 -11.27 -4.51
CA THR A 340 -12.13 -11.36 -5.29
C THR A 340 -12.37 -12.78 -5.77
N ALA A 341 -13.62 -13.21 -5.76
CA ALA A 341 -14.09 -14.42 -6.44
C ALA A 341 -14.91 -14.03 -7.68
N LEU A 342 -14.69 -14.71 -8.83
CA LEU A 342 -15.38 -14.39 -10.07
C LEU A 342 -16.67 -15.16 -10.19
N GLY A 343 -17.76 -14.49 -9.88
CA GLY A 343 -19.11 -14.98 -10.14
C GLY A 343 -19.53 -14.83 -11.59
N LYS A 344 -20.72 -15.33 -11.91
CA LYS A 344 -21.36 -15.10 -13.23
C LYS A 344 -21.72 -13.64 -13.45
N ASP A 345 -22.04 -12.95 -12.35
CA ASP A 345 -22.48 -11.55 -12.35
C ASP A 345 -21.33 -10.57 -12.02
N GLY A 346 -20.10 -10.98 -12.34
CA GLY A 346 -18.89 -10.19 -12.10
C GLY A 346 -18.22 -10.50 -10.74
N PRO A 347 -17.30 -9.61 -10.28
CA PRO A 347 -16.50 -9.79 -9.07
C PRO A 347 -17.33 -9.79 -7.79
N GLU A 348 -17.11 -10.78 -6.91
CA GLU A 348 -17.53 -10.77 -5.51
C GLU A 348 -16.31 -10.37 -4.69
N TYR A 349 -16.29 -9.16 -4.12
CA TYR A 349 -15.18 -8.68 -3.31
C TYR A 349 -15.16 -9.39 -1.97
N LEU A 350 -14.02 -9.96 -1.60
CA LEU A 350 -13.90 -10.84 -0.43
C LEU A 350 -13.55 -10.08 0.86
N THR A 351 -12.87 -8.95 0.72
CA THR A 351 -12.31 -8.19 1.85
C THR A 351 -13.21 -7.06 2.33
N VAL A 352 -14.20 -6.67 1.52
CA VAL A 352 -15.16 -5.62 1.84
C VAL A 352 -16.57 -6.15 1.63
N SER A 353 -17.47 -5.81 2.56
CA SER A 353 -18.89 -6.10 2.39
C SER A 353 -19.56 -4.93 1.65
N PRO A 354 -20.30 -5.21 0.56
CA PRO A 354 -21.11 -4.20 -0.09
C PRO A 354 -22.40 -3.90 0.70
N ASP A 355 -22.62 -4.55 1.85
CA ASP A 355 -23.83 -4.42 2.64
C ASP A 355 -24.11 -2.96 3.00
N LYS A 356 -25.38 -2.62 3.01
CA LYS A 356 -25.85 -1.26 3.33
C LYS A 356 -25.40 -0.87 4.72
N ILE A 357 -24.39 -0.03 4.79
CA ILE A 357 -23.97 0.56 6.06
C ILE A 357 -25.13 1.39 6.60
N SER A 358 -25.45 1.20 7.86
CA SER A 358 -26.55 1.92 8.49
C SER A 358 -26.35 3.42 8.42
N GLN A 359 -27.42 4.19 8.24
CA GLN A 359 -27.35 5.65 8.23
C GLN A 359 -26.73 6.20 9.52
N ALA A 360 -26.97 5.55 10.65
CA ALA A 360 -26.35 5.90 11.92
C ALA A 360 -24.82 5.74 11.89
N ALA A 361 -24.30 4.67 11.27
CA ALA A 361 -22.87 4.47 11.10
C ALA A 361 -22.25 5.52 10.18
N LEU A 362 -22.93 5.90 9.09
CA LEU A 362 -22.48 6.98 8.20
C LEU A 362 -22.42 8.33 8.90
N VAL A 363 -23.47 8.69 9.66
CA VAL A 363 -23.49 9.95 10.44
C VAL A 363 -22.37 9.96 11.48
N LYS A 364 -22.11 8.82 12.13
CA LYS A 364 -21.02 8.69 13.09
C LYS A 364 -19.65 8.84 12.39
N ALA A 365 -19.46 8.23 11.23
CA ALA A 365 -18.24 8.37 10.42
C ALA A 365 -18.00 9.83 9.96
N MET A 366 -19.05 10.53 9.52
CA MET A 366 -18.96 11.93 9.07
C MET A 366 -18.51 12.93 10.16
N LYS A 367 -18.73 12.60 11.42
CA LYS A 367 -18.29 13.48 12.54
C LYS A 367 -16.78 13.39 12.79
N PHE A 368 -16.06 12.50 12.13
CA PHE A 368 -14.66 12.20 12.39
C PHE A 368 -13.75 12.36 11.15
N THR A 369 -14.31 12.73 10.02
CA THR A 369 -13.59 13.17 8.82
C THR A 369 -13.60 14.70 8.70
#